data_988cd3c8785926919240850e9ccdfb40
#
_entry.id   988cd3c8785926919240850e9ccdfb40
#
_cell.length_a   1.000
_cell.length_b   1.000
_cell.length_c   1.000
_cell.angle_alpha   90.00
_cell.angle_beta   90.00
_cell.angle_gamma   90.00
#
_symmetry.space_group_name_H-M   'P 1'
#
loop_
_entity.id
_entity.type
_entity.pdbx_description
1 polymer ?
#
loop_
_entity_poly.entity_id
_entity_poly.type
_entity_poly.pdbx_seq_one_letter_code
_entity_poly.pdbx_strand_id
1 'polypeptide(L)'
;MNILVTGGTGTVGSHVMKELAKQRVSAKVLTRDLKKARALPAGMSAVEGNLLDVSSVRRVFEGVDAVFLLNAVAQTEASEGLMALTQMRVAGVKRVVYNSVHQVESAAYLPHFGSKIGIEAAIKRSGIAYTILRPNNFYQNDYWFKDVILQHGIYPQPLGSVGLSRVDVRDIAEAAVIALTSSAHEGETYDLVGPAEVTGASTAKVWSDVLGRPVVYGGDDLDAWEKVQLQYLPDWMVFDFKEMYRHFQQAGLKASPQAIERQSALLGHAPRDFETFAAETARAWTSSPTDV
;
A
#
# COMPACT_ATOMS: atom_id res chain seq x y z
N MET A 1 -16.02 13.17 14.12
CA MET A 1 -15.97 12.14 13.05
C MET A 1 -15.18 10.96 13.57
N ASN A 2 -15.81 9.79 13.61
CA ASN A 2 -15.18 8.54 14.07
C ASN A 2 -14.61 7.80 12.86
N ILE A 3 -13.29 7.72 12.74
CA ILE A 3 -12.60 7.05 11.64
C ILE A 3 -12.15 5.65 12.05
N LEU A 4 -12.40 4.67 11.18
CA LEU A 4 -11.84 3.32 11.29
C LEU A 4 -10.82 3.11 10.19
N VAL A 5 -9.64 2.59 10.54
CA VAL A 5 -8.57 2.22 9.61
C VAL A 5 -8.38 0.71 9.65
N THR A 6 -8.64 0.02 8.55
CA THR A 6 -8.26 -1.39 8.42
C THR A 6 -6.82 -1.49 7.94
N GLY A 7 -6.12 -2.57 8.29
CA GLY A 7 -4.70 -2.71 7.96
C GLY A 7 -3.76 -1.69 8.62
N GLY A 8 -4.22 -0.96 9.65
CA GLY A 8 -3.51 0.15 10.28
C GLY A 8 -2.19 -0.22 10.99
N THR A 9 -1.93 -1.50 11.21
CA THR A 9 -0.65 -1.99 11.75
C THR A 9 0.36 -2.40 10.66
N GLY A 10 -0.04 -2.33 9.39
CA GLY A 10 0.81 -2.63 8.22
C GLY A 10 1.51 -1.40 7.67
N THR A 11 2.25 -1.58 6.57
CA THR A 11 3.09 -0.52 5.95
C THR A 11 2.29 0.75 5.62
N VAL A 12 1.25 0.66 4.80
CA VAL A 12 0.44 1.83 4.41
C VAL A 12 -0.37 2.35 5.60
N GLY A 13 -1.10 1.46 6.28
CA GLY A 13 -2.02 1.87 7.34
C GLY A 13 -1.33 2.55 8.54
N SER A 14 -0.10 2.15 8.88
CA SER A 14 0.67 2.83 9.94
C SER A 14 1.05 4.27 9.56
N HIS A 15 1.30 4.55 8.27
CA HIS A 15 1.53 5.90 7.78
C HIS A 15 0.22 6.71 7.77
N VAL A 16 -0.92 6.10 7.41
CA VAL A 16 -2.23 6.75 7.54
C VAL A 16 -2.52 7.13 8.99
N MET A 17 -2.24 6.24 9.95
CA MET A 17 -2.42 6.54 11.38
C MET A 17 -1.52 7.69 11.85
N LYS A 18 -0.25 7.72 11.39
CA LYS A 18 0.68 8.83 11.68
C LYS A 18 0.21 10.15 11.07
N GLU A 19 -0.29 10.12 9.84
CA GLU A 19 -0.75 11.32 9.15
C GLU A 19 -2.04 11.88 9.78
N LEU A 20 -3.01 11.02 10.16
CA LEU A 20 -4.17 11.43 10.96
C LEU A 20 -3.75 12.08 12.29
N ALA A 21 -2.76 11.51 12.98
CA ALA A 21 -2.25 12.06 14.24
C ALA A 21 -1.62 13.45 14.06
N LYS A 22 -0.84 13.68 12.99
CA LYS A 22 -0.29 15.01 12.67
C LYS A 22 -1.38 16.06 12.49
N GLN A 23 -2.51 15.68 11.88
CA GLN A 23 -3.66 16.55 11.70
C GLN A 23 -4.58 16.60 12.92
N ARG A 24 -4.20 15.95 14.04
CA ARG A 24 -5.00 15.85 15.29
C ARG A 24 -6.39 15.25 15.08
N VAL A 25 -6.51 14.35 14.12
CA VAL A 25 -7.74 13.59 13.85
C VAL A 25 -7.62 12.23 14.52
N SER A 26 -8.52 11.94 15.47
CA SER A 26 -8.56 10.65 16.17
C SER A 26 -9.10 9.55 15.27
N ALA A 27 -8.54 8.34 15.38
CA ALA A 27 -9.00 7.17 14.64
C ALA A 27 -8.81 5.87 15.43
N LYS A 28 -9.56 4.84 15.02
CA LYS A 28 -9.41 3.47 15.54
C LYS A 28 -8.73 2.61 14.45
N VAL A 29 -7.79 1.77 14.85
CA VAL A 29 -7.23 0.75 13.96
C VAL A 29 -7.91 -0.60 14.23
N LEU A 30 -8.39 -1.25 13.18
CA LEU A 30 -8.81 -2.64 13.24
C LEU A 30 -7.59 -3.56 13.19
N THR A 31 -7.45 -4.44 14.15
CA THR A 31 -6.39 -5.44 14.21
C THR A 31 -6.91 -6.79 14.70
N ARG A 32 -6.31 -7.88 14.22
CA ARG A 32 -6.56 -9.24 14.73
C ARG A 32 -5.73 -9.57 15.98
N ASP A 33 -4.77 -8.69 16.32
CA ASP A 33 -3.88 -8.86 17.45
C ASP A 33 -3.54 -7.48 18.05
N LEU A 34 -4.08 -7.19 19.23
CA LEU A 34 -3.85 -5.93 19.94
C LEU A 34 -2.37 -5.71 20.31
N LYS A 35 -1.55 -6.77 20.36
CA LYS A 35 -0.11 -6.63 20.61
C LYS A 35 0.59 -5.87 19.49
N LYS A 36 0.11 -5.98 18.25
CA LYS A 36 0.63 -5.23 17.10
C LYS A 36 0.27 -3.74 17.11
N ALA A 37 -0.69 -3.35 17.93
CA ALA A 37 -1.17 -1.97 18.05
C ALA A 37 -0.64 -1.24 19.32
N ARG A 38 0.41 -1.74 19.97
CA ARG A 38 0.94 -1.14 21.22
C ARG A 38 1.62 0.21 21.02
N ALA A 39 2.14 0.47 19.82
CA ALA A 39 2.89 1.68 19.50
C ALA A 39 2.09 2.63 18.58
N LEU A 40 0.80 2.83 18.86
CA LEU A 40 0.00 3.78 18.10
C LEU A 40 0.34 5.22 18.46
N PRO A 41 0.26 6.16 17.49
CA PRO A 41 0.40 7.59 17.77
C PRO A 41 -0.63 8.10 18.78
N ALA A 42 -0.36 9.22 19.42
CA ALA A 42 -1.28 9.88 20.34
C ALA A 42 -2.64 10.18 19.68
N GLY A 43 -3.73 9.97 20.40
CA GLY A 43 -5.11 10.14 19.89
C GLY A 43 -5.64 8.96 19.09
N MET A 44 -4.83 7.91 18.90
CA MET A 44 -5.24 6.69 18.21
C MET A 44 -5.59 5.57 19.19
N SER A 45 -6.51 4.72 18.82
CA SER A 45 -6.89 3.53 19.59
C SER A 45 -6.96 2.30 18.69
N ALA A 46 -7.02 1.11 19.29
CA ALA A 46 -7.19 -0.13 18.57
C ALA A 46 -8.50 -0.82 18.96
N VAL A 47 -9.10 -1.51 18.00
CA VAL A 47 -10.21 -2.43 18.22
C VAL A 47 -9.84 -3.79 17.65
N GLU A 48 -10.03 -4.82 18.45
CA GLU A 48 -9.82 -6.18 18.01
C GLU A 48 -10.98 -6.66 17.17
N GLY A 49 -10.66 -7.26 16.00
CA GLY A 49 -11.67 -7.82 15.14
C GLY A 49 -11.09 -8.49 13.89
N ASN A 50 -11.97 -9.26 13.25
CA ASN A 50 -11.68 -9.99 12.03
C ASN A 50 -12.81 -9.75 11.03
N LEU A 51 -12.47 -9.31 9.80
CA LEU A 51 -13.44 -9.01 8.75
C LEU A 51 -14.18 -10.26 8.23
N LEU A 52 -13.69 -11.47 8.51
CA LEU A 52 -14.36 -12.73 8.18
C LEU A 52 -15.30 -13.23 9.29
N ASP A 53 -15.29 -12.62 10.48
CA ASP A 53 -16.18 -12.97 11.58
C ASP A 53 -17.34 -11.99 11.66
N VAL A 54 -18.57 -12.49 11.45
CA VAL A 54 -19.80 -11.68 11.34
C VAL A 54 -20.06 -10.87 12.63
N SER A 55 -19.83 -11.45 13.81
CA SER A 55 -20.05 -10.78 15.08
C SER A 55 -19.05 -9.66 15.30
N SER A 56 -17.81 -9.91 14.95
CA SER A 56 -16.72 -8.95 14.98
C SER A 56 -16.97 -7.78 14.02
N VAL A 57 -17.31 -8.07 12.77
CA VAL A 57 -17.58 -7.06 11.73
C VAL A 57 -18.72 -6.13 12.20
N ARG A 58 -19.82 -6.66 12.74
CA ARG A 58 -20.94 -5.86 13.25
C ARG A 58 -20.47 -4.86 14.31
N ARG A 59 -19.76 -5.35 15.32
CA ARG A 59 -19.28 -4.53 16.45
C ARG A 59 -18.29 -3.44 16.05
N VAL A 60 -17.38 -3.77 15.12
CA VAL A 60 -16.28 -2.88 14.73
C VAL A 60 -16.76 -1.63 14.00
N PHE A 61 -17.85 -1.74 13.22
CA PHE A 61 -18.39 -0.61 12.45
C PHE A 61 -19.45 0.21 13.18
N GLU A 62 -19.83 -0.15 14.43
CA GLU A 62 -20.78 0.64 15.22
C GLU A 62 -20.27 2.06 15.48
N GLY A 63 -21.07 3.06 15.09
CA GLY A 63 -20.77 4.47 15.30
C GLY A 63 -19.60 5.00 14.48
N VAL A 64 -19.17 4.29 13.45
CA VAL A 64 -18.12 4.74 12.51
C VAL A 64 -18.72 5.64 11.44
N ASP A 65 -18.11 6.82 11.24
CA ASP A 65 -18.53 7.78 10.22
C ASP A 65 -17.77 7.58 8.89
N ALA A 66 -16.47 7.30 8.96
CA ALA A 66 -15.61 7.14 7.78
C ALA A 66 -14.63 5.97 7.96
N VAL A 67 -14.28 5.32 6.85
CA VAL A 67 -13.41 4.13 6.83
C VAL A 67 -12.29 4.31 5.82
N PHE A 68 -11.05 4.08 6.24
CA PHE A 68 -9.98 3.71 5.32
C PHE A 68 -9.97 2.19 5.19
N LEU A 69 -10.44 1.69 4.04
CA LEU A 69 -10.50 0.27 3.76
C LEU A 69 -9.25 -0.18 3.00
N LEU A 70 -8.40 -0.92 3.68
CA LEU A 70 -7.23 -1.60 3.13
C LEU A 70 -7.30 -3.07 3.51
N ASN A 71 -7.33 -3.94 2.51
CA ASN A 71 -7.25 -5.38 2.68
C ASN A 71 -5.80 -5.85 2.46
N ALA A 72 -5.34 -6.79 3.26
CA ALA A 72 -4.06 -7.46 3.00
C ALA A 72 -4.21 -8.38 1.79
N VAL A 73 -3.12 -8.61 1.06
CA VAL A 73 -3.07 -9.67 0.05
C VAL A 73 -3.33 -11.01 0.73
N ALA A 74 -4.46 -11.63 0.41
CA ALA A 74 -4.92 -12.88 1.00
C ALA A 74 -5.89 -13.59 0.04
N GLN A 75 -6.01 -14.91 0.15
CA GLN A 75 -7.00 -15.68 -0.63
C GLN A 75 -8.45 -15.24 -0.34
N THR A 76 -8.68 -14.58 0.78
CA THR A 76 -9.99 -14.09 1.25
C THR A 76 -10.21 -12.61 1.00
N GLU A 77 -9.29 -11.92 0.32
CA GLU A 77 -9.30 -10.46 0.17
C GLU A 77 -10.62 -9.91 -0.35
N ALA A 78 -11.17 -10.52 -1.41
CA ALA A 78 -12.47 -10.09 -1.96
C ALA A 78 -13.61 -10.26 -0.95
N SER A 79 -13.66 -11.38 -0.23
CA SER A 79 -14.68 -11.65 0.79
C SER A 79 -14.57 -10.66 1.96
N GLU A 80 -13.37 -10.40 2.46
CA GLU A 80 -13.13 -9.42 3.52
C GLU A 80 -13.60 -8.03 3.12
N GLY A 81 -13.26 -7.57 1.91
CA GLY A 81 -13.67 -6.27 1.40
C GLY A 81 -15.19 -6.14 1.25
N LEU A 82 -15.86 -7.17 0.71
CA LEU A 82 -17.30 -7.17 0.52
C LEU A 82 -18.08 -7.29 1.85
N MET A 83 -17.61 -8.08 2.81
CA MET A 83 -18.18 -8.14 4.15
C MET A 83 -18.07 -6.80 4.88
N ALA A 84 -16.91 -6.17 4.81
CA ALA A 84 -16.70 -4.84 5.37
C ALA A 84 -17.66 -3.83 4.74
N LEU A 85 -17.74 -3.78 3.41
CA LEU A 85 -18.64 -2.86 2.70
C LEU A 85 -20.12 -3.08 3.05
N THR A 86 -20.55 -4.35 3.11
CA THR A 86 -21.92 -4.69 3.50
C THR A 86 -22.24 -4.15 4.89
N GLN A 87 -21.32 -4.32 5.85
CA GLN A 87 -21.54 -3.85 7.20
C GLN A 87 -21.44 -2.32 7.31
N MET A 88 -20.57 -1.66 6.53
CA MET A 88 -20.55 -0.19 6.43
C MET A 88 -21.91 0.37 6.04
N ARG A 89 -22.58 -0.26 5.06
CA ARG A 89 -23.94 0.14 4.64
C ARG A 89 -24.96 -0.04 5.78
N VAL A 90 -24.93 -1.18 6.47
CA VAL A 90 -25.84 -1.47 7.59
C VAL A 90 -25.61 -0.52 8.76
N ALA A 91 -24.35 -0.20 9.07
CA ALA A 91 -23.98 0.70 10.16
C ALA A 91 -24.18 2.19 9.81
N GLY A 92 -24.50 2.51 8.56
CA GLY A 92 -24.70 3.89 8.12
C GLY A 92 -23.43 4.72 7.99
N VAL A 93 -22.29 4.06 7.71
CA VAL A 93 -21.02 4.74 7.41
C VAL A 93 -21.24 5.73 6.26
N LYS A 94 -20.71 6.94 6.38
CA LYS A 94 -20.92 8.03 5.42
C LYS A 94 -19.90 8.06 4.31
N ARG A 95 -18.65 7.61 4.58
CA ARG A 95 -17.52 7.71 3.64
C ARG A 95 -16.62 6.49 3.71
N VAL A 96 -16.15 6.04 2.56
CA VAL A 96 -15.09 5.03 2.43
C VAL A 96 -13.97 5.54 1.51
N VAL A 97 -12.73 5.43 1.96
CA VAL A 97 -11.53 5.59 1.13
C VAL A 97 -10.94 4.20 0.97
N TYR A 98 -10.92 3.70 -0.27
CA TYR A 98 -10.49 2.34 -0.57
C TYR A 98 -9.09 2.33 -1.17
N ASN A 99 -8.18 1.54 -0.60
CA ASN A 99 -6.84 1.32 -1.13
C ASN A 99 -6.86 0.13 -2.10
N SER A 100 -6.95 0.44 -3.38
CA SER A 100 -6.94 -0.50 -4.50
C SER A 100 -5.52 -0.72 -5.04
N VAL A 101 -5.34 -0.82 -6.37
CA VAL A 101 -4.05 -0.94 -7.06
C VAL A 101 -4.09 -0.23 -8.41
N HIS A 102 -2.95 0.37 -8.80
CA HIS A 102 -2.78 1.05 -10.10
C HIS A 102 -2.97 0.07 -11.27
N GLN A 103 -3.65 0.55 -12.33
CA GLN A 103 -3.93 -0.24 -13.55
C GLN A 103 -4.59 -1.60 -13.28
N VAL A 104 -5.49 -1.66 -12.30
CA VAL A 104 -6.15 -2.90 -11.86
C VAL A 104 -6.83 -3.68 -12.99
N GLU A 105 -7.34 -2.99 -14.00
CA GLU A 105 -8.03 -3.62 -15.14
C GLU A 105 -7.04 -4.29 -16.11
N SER A 106 -5.82 -3.77 -16.29
CA SER A 106 -4.83 -4.31 -17.22
C SER A 106 -4.25 -5.65 -16.76
N ALA A 107 -4.27 -5.87 -15.44
CA ALA A 107 -3.76 -7.08 -14.79
C ALA A 107 -4.87 -7.82 -14.01
N ALA A 108 -6.10 -7.75 -14.49
CA ALA A 108 -7.28 -8.36 -13.86
C ALA A 108 -7.17 -9.88 -13.63
N TYR A 109 -6.29 -10.56 -14.35
CA TYR A 109 -6.03 -11.99 -14.21
C TYR A 109 -5.13 -12.32 -13.02
N LEU A 110 -4.43 -11.34 -12.45
CA LEU A 110 -3.64 -11.53 -11.23
C LEU A 110 -4.58 -11.63 -10.02
N PRO A 111 -4.45 -12.67 -9.17
CA PRO A 111 -5.40 -12.90 -8.08
C PRO A 111 -5.63 -11.68 -7.18
N HIS A 112 -4.56 -11.03 -6.69
CA HIS A 112 -4.70 -9.87 -5.81
C HIS A 112 -5.09 -8.57 -6.53
N PHE A 113 -4.88 -8.44 -7.86
CA PHE A 113 -5.42 -7.32 -8.64
C PHE A 113 -6.91 -7.54 -8.92
N GLY A 114 -7.24 -8.74 -9.43
CA GLY A 114 -8.61 -9.11 -9.77
C GLY A 114 -9.58 -9.03 -8.59
N SER A 115 -9.13 -9.40 -7.38
CA SER A 115 -9.93 -9.29 -6.16
C SER A 115 -10.43 -7.86 -5.90
N LYS A 116 -9.64 -6.85 -6.26
CA LYS A 116 -9.96 -5.44 -6.03
C LYS A 116 -11.01 -4.90 -6.99
N ILE A 117 -11.12 -5.43 -8.21
CA ILE A 117 -12.12 -4.99 -9.20
C ILE A 117 -13.53 -5.17 -8.67
N GLY A 118 -13.81 -6.33 -8.08
CA GLY A 118 -15.12 -6.63 -7.48
C GLY A 118 -15.46 -5.70 -6.32
N ILE A 119 -14.47 -5.38 -5.48
CA ILE A 119 -14.63 -4.46 -4.35
C ILE A 119 -14.88 -3.04 -4.86
N GLU A 120 -14.09 -2.53 -5.82
CA GLU A 120 -14.31 -1.20 -6.42
C GLU A 120 -15.71 -1.07 -7.04
N ALA A 121 -16.13 -2.08 -7.81
CA ALA A 121 -17.46 -2.10 -8.43
C ALA A 121 -18.58 -2.08 -7.40
N ALA A 122 -18.43 -2.79 -6.29
CA ALA A 122 -19.38 -2.80 -5.19
C ALA A 122 -19.41 -1.46 -4.45
N ILE A 123 -18.25 -0.85 -4.18
CA ILE A 123 -18.13 0.47 -3.54
C ILE A 123 -18.86 1.52 -4.38
N LYS A 124 -18.60 1.59 -5.69
CA LYS A 124 -19.24 2.55 -6.61
C LYS A 124 -20.77 2.46 -6.65
N ARG A 125 -21.32 1.28 -6.30
CA ARG A 125 -22.80 1.04 -6.25
C ARG A 125 -23.37 1.03 -4.84
N SER A 126 -22.54 1.23 -3.81
CA SER A 126 -22.97 1.06 -2.41
C SER A 126 -23.92 2.14 -1.89
N GLY A 127 -23.89 3.33 -2.49
CA GLY A 127 -24.56 4.52 -1.98
C GLY A 127 -23.79 5.24 -0.87
N ILE A 128 -22.58 4.75 -0.50
CA ILE A 128 -21.66 5.43 0.42
C ILE A 128 -20.79 6.39 -0.40
N ALA A 129 -20.54 7.60 0.09
CA ALA A 129 -19.56 8.49 -0.51
C ALA A 129 -18.18 7.81 -0.53
N TYR A 130 -17.50 7.80 -1.68
CA TYR A 130 -16.26 7.04 -1.80
C TYR A 130 -15.14 7.84 -2.47
N THR A 131 -13.91 7.46 -2.15
CA THR A 131 -12.72 7.78 -2.94
C THR A 131 -11.92 6.48 -3.10
N ILE A 132 -11.45 6.20 -4.32
CA ILE A 132 -10.60 5.04 -4.61
C ILE A 132 -9.19 5.52 -4.87
N LEU A 133 -8.24 4.99 -4.12
CA LEU A 133 -6.82 5.22 -4.29
C LEU A 133 -6.19 3.99 -4.94
N ARG A 134 -5.52 4.16 -6.06
CA ARG A 134 -4.88 3.11 -6.84
C ARG A 134 -3.36 3.28 -6.81
N PRO A 135 -2.69 2.87 -5.73
CA PRO A 135 -1.24 2.97 -5.64
C PRO A 135 -0.53 1.97 -6.56
N ASN A 136 0.60 2.40 -7.09
CA ASN A 136 1.60 1.56 -7.75
C ASN A 136 2.41 0.76 -6.72
N ASN A 137 3.36 -0.06 -7.15
CA ASN A 137 4.29 -0.78 -6.29
C ASN A 137 5.00 0.19 -5.33
N PHE A 138 5.13 -0.18 -4.04
CA PHE A 138 5.63 0.72 -3.00
C PHE A 138 7.15 0.76 -2.96
N TYR A 139 7.75 1.93 -2.74
CA TYR A 139 9.18 2.05 -2.40
C TYR A 139 9.52 1.24 -1.15
N GLN A 140 8.64 1.25 -0.15
CA GLN A 140 8.83 0.57 1.12
C GLN A 140 8.84 -0.97 1.04
N ASN A 141 8.50 -1.56 -0.11
CA ASN A 141 8.72 -2.98 -0.35
C ASN A 141 10.21 -3.34 -0.28
N ASP A 142 11.11 -2.37 -0.52
CA ASP A 142 12.56 -2.57 -0.40
C ASP A 142 13.01 -2.85 1.04
N TYR A 143 12.20 -2.51 2.05
CA TYR A 143 12.51 -2.84 3.46
C TYR A 143 12.62 -4.34 3.72
N TRP A 144 11.90 -5.15 2.97
CA TRP A 144 11.98 -6.61 3.08
C TRP A 144 13.33 -7.17 2.65
N PHE A 145 14.08 -6.40 1.86
CA PHE A 145 15.36 -6.80 1.29
C PHE A 145 16.55 -6.06 1.91
N LYS A 146 16.32 -5.36 3.04
CA LYS A 146 17.38 -4.59 3.74
C LYS A 146 18.66 -5.40 3.90
N ASP A 147 18.55 -6.61 4.46
CA ASP A 147 19.72 -7.42 4.77
C ASP A 147 20.44 -7.89 3.50
N VAL A 148 19.70 -8.26 2.46
CA VAL A 148 20.27 -8.67 1.17
C VAL A 148 21.00 -7.49 0.51
N ILE A 149 20.41 -6.30 0.54
CA ILE A 149 21.03 -5.07 0.00
C ILE A 149 22.27 -4.70 0.82
N LEU A 150 22.17 -4.69 2.16
CA LEU A 150 23.26 -4.27 3.02
C LEU A 150 24.39 -5.29 3.15
N GLN A 151 24.12 -6.59 3.20
CA GLN A 151 25.12 -7.61 3.47
C GLN A 151 25.72 -8.19 2.19
N HIS A 152 24.91 -8.33 1.14
CA HIS A 152 25.31 -8.99 -0.09
C HIS A 152 25.45 -8.04 -1.29
N GLY A 153 25.02 -6.78 -1.18
CA GLY A 153 25.08 -5.84 -2.28
C GLY A 153 24.21 -6.28 -3.48
N ILE A 154 23.05 -6.89 -3.23
CA ILE A 154 22.15 -7.37 -4.28
C ILE A 154 20.78 -6.73 -4.08
N TYR A 155 20.21 -6.20 -5.17
CA TYR A 155 18.81 -5.81 -5.26
C TYR A 155 17.99 -6.96 -5.87
N PRO A 156 17.16 -7.69 -5.09
CA PRO A 156 16.65 -9.00 -5.51
C PRO A 156 15.25 -8.97 -6.13
N GLN A 157 14.56 -7.81 -6.20
CA GLN A 157 13.22 -7.75 -6.82
C GLN A 157 13.32 -7.81 -8.34
N PRO A 158 12.69 -8.79 -9.03
CA PRO A 158 12.80 -8.97 -10.47
C PRO A 158 11.85 -8.03 -11.23
N LEU A 159 12.07 -6.71 -11.10
CA LEU A 159 11.17 -5.66 -11.63
C LEU A 159 11.19 -5.53 -13.15
N GLY A 160 12.16 -6.14 -13.82
CA GLY A 160 12.32 -6.02 -15.27
C GLY A 160 12.96 -4.72 -15.72
N SER A 161 12.91 -4.51 -17.02
CA SER A 161 13.50 -3.35 -17.73
C SER A 161 12.44 -2.42 -18.35
N VAL A 162 11.16 -2.79 -18.32
CA VAL A 162 10.09 -1.98 -18.92
C VAL A 162 9.81 -0.71 -18.12
N GLY A 163 9.80 -0.80 -16.79
CA GLY A 163 9.65 0.32 -15.88
C GLY A 163 8.33 0.34 -15.10
N LEU A 164 8.43 0.77 -13.85
CA LEU A 164 7.30 0.98 -12.92
C LEU A 164 7.39 2.40 -12.35
N SER A 165 6.26 3.10 -12.26
CA SER A 165 6.14 4.38 -11.55
C SER A 165 5.80 4.12 -10.08
N ARG A 166 6.73 3.49 -9.35
CA ARG A 166 6.58 3.10 -7.93
C ARG A 166 6.24 4.31 -7.07
N VAL A 167 5.60 4.12 -5.94
CA VAL A 167 5.07 5.20 -5.09
C VAL A 167 5.61 5.12 -3.66
N ASP A 168 5.80 6.28 -3.02
CA ASP A 168 6.06 6.37 -1.59
C ASP A 168 4.75 6.18 -0.80
N VAL A 169 4.74 5.32 0.21
CA VAL A 169 3.55 5.12 1.06
C VAL A 169 3.15 6.37 1.85
N ARG A 170 4.03 7.36 1.99
CA ARG A 170 3.70 8.66 2.59
C ARG A 170 2.71 9.42 1.73
N ASP A 171 2.86 9.37 0.41
CA ASP A 171 1.91 9.99 -0.54
C ASP A 171 0.55 9.29 -0.49
N ILE A 172 0.55 7.96 -0.34
CA ILE A 172 -0.69 7.20 -0.15
C ILE A 172 -1.40 7.64 1.14
N ALA A 173 -0.64 7.79 2.23
CA ALA A 173 -1.19 8.18 3.51
C ALA A 173 -1.77 9.61 3.50
N GLU A 174 -1.07 10.56 2.90
CA GLU A 174 -1.54 11.93 2.73
C GLU A 174 -2.82 11.98 1.89
N ALA A 175 -2.84 11.31 0.73
CA ALA A 175 -4.02 11.19 -0.12
C ALA A 175 -5.21 10.57 0.62
N ALA A 176 -4.96 9.51 1.41
CA ALA A 176 -5.98 8.85 2.20
C ALA A 176 -6.60 9.79 3.26
N VAL A 177 -5.76 10.54 3.97
CA VAL A 177 -6.24 11.46 5.01
C VAL A 177 -6.99 12.65 4.39
N ILE A 178 -6.52 13.22 3.29
CA ILE A 178 -7.23 14.27 2.54
C ILE A 178 -8.62 13.77 2.14
N ALA A 179 -8.71 12.57 1.54
CA ALA A 179 -9.98 12.00 1.12
C ALA A 179 -10.90 11.60 2.29
N LEU A 180 -10.36 11.19 3.44
CA LEU A 180 -11.14 10.89 4.65
C LEU A 180 -11.74 12.14 5.28
N THR A 181 -11.04 13.28 5.22
CA THR A 181 -11.39 14.50 5.95
C THR A 181 -12.08 15.56 5.10
N SER A 182 -12.12 15.40 3.78
CA SER A 182 -12.73 16.34 2.82
C SER A 182 -13.77 15.64 1.93
N SER A 183 -14.85 16.33 1.62
CA SER A 183 -15.85 15.87 0.64
C SER A 183 -15.50 16.22 -0.82
N ALA A 184 -14.46 17.00 -1.04
CA ALA A 184 -14.05 17.44 -2.38
C ALA A 184 -13.61 16.31 -3.32
N HIS A 185 -13.36 15.10 -2.76
CA HIS A 185 -12.84 13.95 -3.49
C HIS A 185 -13.84 12.79 -3.58
N GLU A 186 -15.11 13.04 -3.22
CA GLU A 186 -16.16 12.02 -3.30
C GLU A 186 -16.47 11.66 -4.75
N GLY A 187 -16.57 10.37 -5.03
CA GLY A 187 -16.79 9.82 -6.37
C GLY A 187 -15.52 9.68 -7.21
N GLU A 188 -14.37 10.14 -6.71
CA GLU A 188 -13.11 10.19 -7.45
C GLU A 188 -12.28 8.90 -7.32
N THR A 189 -11.46 8.67 -8.34
CA THR A 189 -10.44 7.62 -8.35
C THR A 189 -9.10 8.27 -8.70
N TYR A 190 -8.07 8.04 -7.88
CA TYR A 190 -6.73 8.59 -8.05
C TYR A 190 -5.71 7.47 -8.20
N ASP A 191 -4.95 7.48 -9.28
CA ASP A 191 -3.73 6.73 -9.38
C ASP A 191 -2.66 7.41 -8.52
N LEU A 192 -1.99 6.64 -7.66
CA LEU A 192 -0.91 7.13 -6.81
C LEU A 192 0.41 6.50 -7.24
N VAL A 193 1.30 7.34 -7.76
CA VAL A 193 2.47 6.93 -8.53
C VAL A 193 3.68 7.78 -8.16
N GLY A 194 4.88 7.31 -8.46
CA GLY A 194 6.08 8.13 -8.39
C GLY A 194 6.24 8.99 -9.64
N PRO A 195 7.07 10.04 -9.56
CA PRO A 195 7.26 11.01 -10.63
C PRO A 195 8.07 10.46 -11.82
N ALA A 196 8.81 9.37 -11.61
CA ALA A 196 9.66 8.75 -12.60
C ALA A 196 9.47 7.23 -12.64
N GLU A 197 9.79 6.64 -13.80
CA GLU A 197 9.83 5.19 -13.97
C GLU A 197 11.16 4.65 -13.43
N VAL A 198 11.09 3.54 -12.67
CA VAL A 198 12.25 2.80 -12.21
C VAL A 198 12.21 1.37 -12.71
N THR A 199 13.38 0.81 -13.03
CA THR A 199 13.60 -0.59 -13.42
C THR A 199 14.37 -1.29 -12.29
N GLY A 200 14.52 -2.61 -12.37
CA GLY A 200 15.38 -3.34 -11.44
C GLY A 200 16.81 -2.81 -11.43
N ALA A 201 17.37 -2.56 -12.63
CA ALA A 201 18.73 -2.05 -12.78
C ALA A 201 18.88 -0.59 -12.26
N SER A 202 17.93 0.30 -12.59
CA SER A 202 17.99 1.68 -12.10
C SER A 202 17.80 1.77 -10.58
N THR A 203 16.94 0.92 -10.01
CA THR A 203 16.77 0.83 -8.54
C THR A 203 18.07 0.37 -7.87
N ALA A 204 18.72 -0.67 -8.39
CA ALA A 204 20.02 -1.14 -7.86
C ALA A 204 21.09 -0.04 -7.95
N LYS A 205 21.09 0.74 -9.04
CA LYS A 205 22.01 1.87 -9.19
C LYS A 205 21.79 2.94 -8.12
N VAL A 206 20.54 3.34 -7.87
CA VAL A 206 20.21 4.32 -6.81
C VAL A 206 20.69 3.81 -5.45
N TRP A 207 20.41 2.52 -5.13
CA TRP A 207 20.95 1.93 -3.89
C TRP A 207 22.48 1.95 -3.81
N SER A 208 23.19 1.71 -4.95
CA SER A 208 24.64 1.82 -5.01
C SER A 208 25.12 3.24 -4.69
N ASP A 209 24.49 4.24 -5.30
CA ASP A 209 24.86 5.64 -5.15
C ASP A 209 24.66 6.12 -3.69
N VAL A 210 23.52 5.82 -3.06
CA VAL A 210 23.21 6.29 -1.70
C VAL A 210 23.97 5.52 -0.61
N LEU A 211 24.36 4.27 -0.86
CA LEU A 211 25.15 3.47 0.07
C LEU A 211 26.67 3.65 -0.11
N GLY A 212 27.10 4.33 -1.19
CA GLY A 212 28.51 4.54 -1.51
C GLY A 212 29.29 3.25 -1.81
N ARG A 213 28.60 2.19 -2.26
CA ARG A 213 29.18 0.89 -2.58
C ARG A 213 28.32 0.15 -3.61
N PRO A 214 28.89 -0.81 -4.37
CA PRO A 214 28.15 -1.54 -5.38
C PRO A 214 26.94 -2.28 -4.81
N VAL A 215 25.77 -2.08 -5.44
CA VAL A 215 24.58 -2.91 -5.32
C VAL A 215 24.20 -3.36 -6.72
N VAL A 216 24.22 -4.66 -6.95
CA VAL A 216 24.00 -5.26 -8.27
C VAL A 216 22.54 -5.70 -8.37
N TYR A 217 21.94 -5.50 -9.53
CA TYR A 217 20.61 -6.06 -9.80
C TYR A 217 20.67 -7.59 -9.86
N GLY A 218 19.79 -8.27 -9.11
CA GLY A 218 19.72 -9.73 -9.04
C GLY A 218 19.18 -10.42 -10.29
N GLY A 219 18.62 -9.64 -11.23
CA GLY A 219 18.10 -10.13 -12.51
C GLY A 219 16.62 -10.48 -12.49
N ASP A 220 16.14 -11.01 -13.63
CA ASP A 220 14.73 -11.22 -13.96
C ASP A 220 14.30 -12.69 -13.99
N ASP A 221 15.13 -13.60 -13.46
CA ASP A 221 14.83 -15.03 -13.41
C ASP A 221 13.74 -15.32 -12.35
N LEU A 222 12.50 -15.48 -12.84
CA LEU A 222 11.34 -15.74 -11.99
C LEU A 222 11.33 -17.15 -11.40
N ASP A 223 11.98 -18.11 -12.02
CA ASP A 223 12.05 -19.50 -11.49
C ASP A 223 13.05 -19.58 -10.35
N ALA A 224 14.19 -18.88 -10.49
CA ALA A 224 15.12 -18.72 -9.40
C ALA A 224 14.50 -17.94 -8.22
N TRP A 225 13.78 -16.86 -8.51
CA TRP A 225 13.06 -16.06 -7.52
C TRP A 225 12.01 -16.92 -6.75
N GLU A 226 11.17 -17.65 -7.47
CA GLU A 226 10.15 -18.54 -6.89
C GLU A 226 10.76 -19.55 -5.92
N LYS A 227 11.82 -20.23 -6.35
CA LYS A 227 12.52 -21.24 -5.53
C LYS A 227 13.01 -20.65 -4.19
N VAL A 228 13.45 -19.41 -4.18
CA VAL A 228 13.86 -18.71 -2.96
C VAL A 228 12.66 -18.35 -2.12
N GLN A 229 11.60 -17.76 -2.72
CA GLN A 229 10.45 -17.26 -1.97
C GLN A 229 9.59 -18.34 -1.34
N LEU A 230 9.53 -19.53 -1.92
CA LEU A 230 8.85 -20.71 -1.34
C LEU A 230 9.40 -21.13 0.03
N GLN A 231 10.58 -20.64 0.42
CA GLN A 231 11.15 -20.89 1.75
C GLN A 231 10.55 -19.96 2.83
N TYR A 232 9.92 -18.86 2.44
CA TYR A 232 9.47 -17.81 3.35
C TYR A 232 7.98 -17.50 3.24
N LEU A 233 7.36 -17.76 2.10
CA LEU A 233 5.98 -17.39 1.80
C LEU A 233 5.15 -18.64 1.41
N PRO A 234 3.83 -18.61 1.65
CA PRO A 234 2.93 -19.63 1.15
C PRO A 234 2.97 -19.73 -0.40
N ASP A 235 2.80 -20.91 -0.92
CA ASP A 235 2.85 -21.22 -2.35
C ASP A 235 1.90 -20.38 -3.21
N TRP A 236 0.66 -20.18 -2.76
CA TRP A 236 -0.33 -19.34 -3.44
C TRP A 236 0.12 -17.88 -3.58
N MET A 237 0.81 -17.35 -2.56
CA MET A 237 1.33 -15.97 -2.59
C MET A 237 2.55 -15.86 -3.50
N VAL A 238 3.41 -16.86 -3.48
CA VAL A 238 4.56 -16.93 -4.39
C VAL A 238 4.10 -17.02 -5.84
N PHE A 239 3.08 -17.84 -6.12
CA PHE A 239 2.46 -17.92 -7.45
C PHE A 239 1.91 -16.57 -7.90
N ASP A 240 1.11 -15.90 -7.07
CA ASP A 240 0.51 -14.60 -7.37
C ASP A 240 1.58 -13.53 -7.64
N PHE A 241 2.59 -13.44 -6.77
CA PHE A 241 3.68 -12.47 -6.93
C PHE A 241 4.59 -12.79 -8.12
N LYS A 242 4.83 -14.06 -8.44
CA LYS A 242 5.56 -14.46 -9.65
C LYS A 242 4.86 -13.96 -10.91
N GLU A 243 3.55 -14.14 -10.99
CA GLU A 243 2.76 -13.64 -12.12
C GLU A 243 2.69 -12.11 -12.16
N MET A 244 2.63 -11.44 -11.01
CA MET A 244 2.76 -9.98 -10.92
C MET A 244 4.12 -9.50 -11.48
N TYR A 245 5.22 -10.11 -11.08
CA TYR A 245 6.54 -9.75 -11.61
C TYR A 245 6.65 -10.07 -13.11
N ARG A 246 6.07 -11.17 -13.59
CA ARG A 246 5.97 -11.48 -15.02
C ARG A 246 5.24 -10.35 -15.77
N HIS A 247 4.13 -9.87 -15.24
CA HIS A 247 3.41 -8.72 -15.79
C HIS A 247 4.30 -7.47 -15.82
N PHE A 248 5.01 -7.16 -14.74
CA PHE A 248 5.92 -6.02 -14.69
C PHE A 248 7.04 -6.11 -15.71
N GLN A 249 7.62 -7.30 -15.92
CA GLN A 249 8.67 -7.53 -16.92
C GLN A 249 8.16 -7.39 -18.35
N GLN A 250 6.90 -7.72 -18.61
CA GLN A 250 6.31 -7.71 -19.97
C GLN A 250 5.66 -6.36 -20.32
N ALA A 251 4.89 -5.81 -19.42
CA ALA A 251 4.07 -4.62 -19.64
C ALA A 251 4.53 -3.38 -18.85
N GLY A 252 5.28 -3.58 -17.76
CA GLY A 252 5.58 -2.53 -16.81
C GLY A 252 4.36 -2.16 -15.96
N LEU A 253 4.46 -1.03 -15.26
CA LEU A 253 3.35 -0.42 -14.52
C LEU A 253 3.56 1.10 -14.50
N LYS A 254 3.47 1.73 -15.67
CA LYS A 254 3.85 3.12 -15.89
C LYS A 254 2.70 4.06 -15.63
N ALA A 255 2.99 5.23 -15.05
CA ALA A 255 2.02 6.30 -14.88
C ALA A 255 1.80 7.09 -16.16
N SER A 256 0.60 7.59 -16.35
CA SER A 256 0.35 8.65 -17.33
C SER A 256 0.74 10.02 -16.74
N PRO A 257 1.12 11.02 -17.59
CA PRO A 257 1.35 12.37 -17.11
C PRO A 257 0.15 12.97 -16.35
N GLN A 258 -1.07 12.65 -16.77
CA GLN A 258 -2.30 13.07 -16.09
C GLN A 258 -2.45 12.47 -14.70
N ALA A 259 -2.01 11.22 -14.48
CA ALA A 259 -2.02 10.61 -13.16
C ALA A 259 -1.13 11.39 -12.18
N ILE A 260 0.08 11.75 -12.62
CA ILE A 260 1.04 12.54 -11.83
C ILE A 260 0.47 13.95 -11.53
N GLU A 261 -0.12 14.59 -12.52
CA GLU A 261 -0.74 15.93 -12.37
C GLU A 261 -1.90 15.88 -11.35
N ARG A 262 -2.83 14.93 -11.52
CA ARG A 262 -3.98 14.78 -10.61
C ARG A 262 -3.56 14.43 -9.18
N GLN A 263 -2.55 13.58 -9.02
CA GLN A 263 -1.98 13.28 -7.71
C GLN A 263 -1.33 14.51 -7.09
N SER A 264 -0.56 15.29 -7.87
CA SER A 264 0.09 16.52 -7.38
C SER A 264 -0.94 17.54 -6.94
N ALA A 265 -2.05 17.69 -7.69
CA ALA A 265 -3.16 18.56 -7.31
C ALA A 265 -3.85 18.10 -6.02
N LEU A 266 -4.03 16.78 -5.82
CA LEU A 266 -4.59 16.19 -4.61
C LEU A 266 -3.69 16.47 -3.40
N LEU A 267 -2.39 16.22 -3.53
CA LEU A 267 -1.42 16.32 -2.43
C LEU A 267 -1.01 17.78 -2.12
N GLY A 268 -1.12 18.69 -3.10
CA GLY A 268 -0.58 20.05 -3.01
C GLY A 268 0.94 20.15 -3.23
N HIS A 269 1.58 19.06 -3.63
CA HIS A 269 3.01 18.96 -3.97
C HIS A 269 3.26 17.85 -4.98
N ALA A 270 4.43 17.83 -5.62
CA ALA A 270 4.83 16.75 -6.51
C ALA A 270 4.98 15.42 -5.73
N PRO A 271 4.69 14.26 -6.35
CA PRO A 271 4.97 12.96 -5.75
C PRO A 271 6.44 12.84 -5.30
N ARG A 272 6.67 12.13 -4.21
CA ARG A 272 8.03 11.87 -3.70
C ARG A 272 8.78 10.95 -4.67
N ASP A 273 10.06 11.28 -4.92
CA ASP A 273 10.93 10.49 -5.77
C ASP A 273 11.61 9.33 -5.03
N PHE A 274 12.10 8.36 -5.80
CA PHE A 274 12.75 7.18 -5.25
C PHE A 274 14.13 7.50 -4.67
N GLU A 275 14.86 8.42 -5.27
CA GLU A 275 16.19 8.85 -4.83
C GLU A 275 16.14 9.43 -3.42
N THR A 276 15.19 10.33 -3.16
CA THR A 276 14.97 10.90 -1.82
C THR A 276 14.60 9.81 -0.81
N PHE A 277 13.68 8.91 -1.15
CA PHE A 277 13.33 7.78 -0.30
C PHE A 277 14.54 6.89 0.01
N ALA A 278 15.32 6.53 -0.99
CA ALA A 278 16.50 5.67 -0.84
C ALA A 278 17.56 6.33 0.03
N ALA A 279 17.81 7.63 -0.15
CA ALA A 279 18.78 8.38 0.66
C ALA A 279 18.38 8.47 2.14
N GLU A 280 17.09 8.73 2.43
CA GLU A 280 16.55 8.73 3.79
C GLU A 280 16.65 7.34 4.44
N THR A 281 16.30 6.31 3.66
CA THR A 281 16.32 4.92 4.12
C THR A 281 17.74 4.42 4.36
N ALA A 282 18.68 4.72 3.46
CA ALA A 282 20.09 4.35 3.63
C ALA A 282 20.68 4.95 4.93
N ARG A 283 20.40 6.22 5.21
CA ARG A 283 20.78 6.86 6.48
C ARG A 283 20.20 6.10 7.68
N ALA A 284 18.90 5.80 7.66
CA ALA A 284 18.25 5.08 8.75
C ALA A 284 18.79 3.64 8.93
N TRP A 285 19.21 2.99 7.86
CA TRP A 285 19.74 1.64 7.89
C TRP A 285 21.21 1.56 8.38
N THR A 286 21.98 2.61 8.16
CA THR A 286 23.42 2.69 8.48
C THR A 286 23.71 3.41 9.77
N SER A 287 22.75 4.18 10.32
CA SER A 287 22.91 4.81 11.65
C SER A 287 23.00 3.73 12.72
N SER A 288 24.03 3.78 13.53
CA SER A 288 24.17 2.90 14.71
C SER A 288 23.08 3.20 15.75
N PRO A 289 22.62 2.21 16.55
CA PRO A 289 21.62 2.44 17.61
C PRO A 289 22.03 3.43 18.72
N THR A 290 23.21 4.02 18.65
CA THR A 290 23.80 4.91 19.68
C THR A 290 23.57 6.40 19.42
N ASP A 291 22.92 6.80 18.30
CA ASP A 291 22.78 8.22 17.92
C ASP A 291 21.32 8.76 18.06
N VAL A 292 20.48 8.15 18.94
CA VAL A 292 19.13 8.66 19.28
C VAL A 292 18.95 8.76 20.78
#